data_ebb736a63c2182972191538dca993154
#
_entry.id   ebb736a63c2182972191538dca993154
#
_cell.length_a   1.000
_cell.length_b   1.000
_cell.length_c   1.000
_cell.angle_alpha   90.00
_cell.angle_beta   90.00
_cell.angle_gamma   90.00
#
_symmetry.space_group_name_H-M   'P 1'
#
loop_
_entity.id
_entity.type
_entity.pdbx_description
1 polymer ?
#
loop_
_entity_poly.entity_id
_entity_poly.type
_entity_poly.pdbx_seq_one_letter_code
_entity_poly.pdbx_strand_id
1 'polypeptide(L)'
;MPDSIFKTTGTHLRDVLSSHSPEEILYASIDVAKYNHSAMVVNFFGDVIIPKFDFPYNNHGIHFLRNKIKTAQKQTQAKKLFVGLESTGHYHENLVASLVASGYDVQVIRPIDSKNERDNVHAKTDAIDLAAIAKVIISSKGARSHMPDTIYYNLQRASRTHRQLTWQETRTKNIITFIVDKTFTGLWNPEASIFSDKWGKTSLLFIENYPTPQQAIKLGVKRLSAFFRKHDTKLGMDTANRIIQLAKITPARPTEEMESDIKALRAHIQVLRTLMSAILEQNKQMVKFLIQTPGTYLLSVPGISIVYASDFTAEAGDIHRFAYSKQIISLAGTAPRKHQSGEVDKPNLSTSHKGKNLLRVTVNQIALSLNSHCPEYHGYYSKKHYQYKDTPGKARTATANRFIKLAFAMMKNETLYCPRTGNPLKTEKEYYQSIWKKMKHRVAPYLCDDIPQDNYLTRIQLELEEKYGINT
;
A
#
# COMPACT_ATOMS: atom_id res chain seq x y z
N MET A 1 5.86 6.92 -32.91
CA MET A 1 6.33 7.95 -31.95
C MET A 1 5.11 8.70 -31.45
N PRO A 2 5.07 9.20 -30.20
CA PRO A 2 3.98 10.09 -29.83
C PRO A 2 4.05 11.37 -30.69
N ASP A 3 2.90 11.87 -31.16
CA ASP A 3 2.78 13.05 -32.00
C ASP A 3 3.27 14.35 -31.32
N SER A 4 3.71 14.29 -30.10
CA SER A 4 4.31 15.37 -29.33
C SER A 4 5.22 14.82 -28.22
N ILE A 5 6.44 15.40 -28.10
CA ILE A 5 7.38 15.10 -27.01
C ILE A 5 6.81 15.45 -25.62
N PHE A 6 5.80 16.33 -25.55
CA PHE A 6 5.14 16.77 -24.31
C PHE A 6 3.93 15.92 -23.93
N LYS A 7 3.43 15.02 -24.80
CA LYS A 7 2.29 14.13 -24.49
C LYS A 7 2.55 13.15 -23.33
N THR A 8 3.81 12.92 -22.98
CA THR A 8 4.18 11.99 -21.90
C THR A 8 4.09 12.60 -20.51
N THR A 9 3.96 13.90 -20.38
CA THR A 9 4.00 14.62 -19.09
C THR A 9 2.63 14.99 -18.54
N GLY A 10 1.54 14.73 -19.30
CA GLY A 10 0.16 14.99 -18.85
C GLY A 10 -0.18 16.47 -18.63
N THR A 11 0.69 17.37 -19.06
CA THR A 11 0.45 18.79 -18.95
C THR A 11 0.05 19.36 -20.28
N HIS A 12 -1.03 20.04 -20.22
CA HIS A 12 -1.68 20.73 -21.29
C HIS A 12 -1.05 22.11 -21.54
N LEU A 13 0.30 22.21 -21.59
CA LEU A 13 0.92 23.50 -21.90
C LEU A 13 0.39 24.05 -23.22
N ARG A 14 0.21 23.17 -24.23
CA ARG A 14 -0.40 23.52 -25.51
C ARG A 14 -1.84 24.01 -25.34
N ASP A 15 -2.63 23.32 -24.48
CA ASP A 15 -4.03 23.67 -24.25
C ASP A 15 -4.12 25.00 -23.48
N VAL A 16 -3.22 25.24 -22.54
CA VAL A 16 -3.11 26.50 -21.81
C VAL A 16 -2.71 27.64 -22.74
N LEU A 17 -1.68 27.44 -23.57
CA LEU A 17 -1.21 28.45 -24.53
C LEU A 17 -2.15 28.66 -25.74
N SER A 18 -3.09 27.74 -25.97
CA SER A 18 -4.16 27.96 -26.94
C SER A 18 -5.25 28.91 -26.45
N SER A 19 -5.36 29.10 -25.14
CA SER A 19 -6.40 29.91 -24.46
C SER A 19 -5.86 31.14 -23.74
N HIS A 20 -4.56 31.18 -23.44
CA HIS A 20 -3.90 32.29 -22.72
C HIS A 20 -2.56 32.63 -23.36
N SER A 21 -2.24 33.90 -23.43
CA SER A 21 -0.88 34.34 -23.84
C SER A 21 0.13 34.04 -22.71
N PRO A 22 1.42 33.88 -23.00
CA PRO A 22 2.46 33.66 -21.99
C PRO A 22 2.48 34.73 -20.88
N GLU A 23 2.17 35.97 -21.23
CA GLU A 23 2.13 37.12 -20.31
C GLU A 23 0.98 37.02 -19.29
N GLU A 24 -0.09 36.29 -19.66
CA GLU A 24 -1.25 36.06 -18.78
C GLU A 24 -1.07 34.92 -17.80
N ILE A 25 0.11 34.26 -17.76
CA ILE A 25 0.36 33.07 -16.95
C ILE A 25 1.37 33.37 -15.83
N LEU A 26 0.99 33.03 -14.61
CA LEU A 26 1.86 33.07 -13.44
C LEU A 26 2.08 31.69 -12.83
N TYR A 27 3.21 31.53 -12.14
CA TYR A 27 3.56 30.34 -11.40
C TYR A 27 3.94 30.74 -9.97
N ALA A 28 3.31 30.12 -8.98
CA ALA A 28 3.69 30.22 -7.58
C ALA A 28 4.43 28.94 -7.17
N SER A 29 5.68 29.04 -6.84
CA SER A 29 6.47 27.97 -6.26
C SER A 29 6.43 28.02 -4.74
N ILE A 30 6.26 26.88 -4.08
CA ILE A 30 6.19 26.77 -2.61
C ILE A 30 7.16 25.68 -2.16
N ASP A 31 8.08 26.04 -1.28
CA ASP A 31 8.89 25.10 -0.51
C ASP A 31 8.20 24.83 0.82
N VAL A 32 7.92 23.55 1.08
CA VAL A 32 7.07 23.12 2.19
C VAL A 32 7.92 22.64 3.36
N ALA A 33 7.76 23.30 4.50
CA ALA A 33 8.38 22.88 5.76
C ALA A 33 7.34 22.66 6.87
N LYS A 34 7.78 22.22 8.03
CA LYS A 34 6.90 21.80 9.14
C LYS A 34 6.06 22.94 9.72
N TYR A 35 6.63 24.12 9.88
CA TYR A 35 6.00 25.24 10.57
C TYR A 35 5.84 26.49 9.71
N ASN A 36 6.81 26.78 8.87
CA ASN A 36 6.82 27.93 7.98
C ASN A 36 7.16 27.47 6.57
N HIS A 37 6.41 27.93 5.60
CA HIS A 37 6.64 27.69 4.20
C HIS A 37 7.27 28.90 3.55
N SER A 38 8.06 28.69 2.50
CA SER A 38 8.57 29.76 1.65
C SER A 38 7.85 29.73 0.31
N ALA A 39 7.57 30.88 -0.28
CA ALA A 39 6.98 30.96 -1.61
C ALA A 39 7.60 32.08 -2.44
N MET A 40 7.45 31.95 -3.76
CA MET A 40 7.87 32.95 -4.76
C MET A 40 6.87 32.90 -5.91
N VAL A 41 6.62 34.04 -6.56
CA VAL A 41 5.77 34.08 -7.74
C VAL A 41 6.59 34.58 -8.94
N VAL A 42 6.53 33.84 -10.03
CA VAL A 42 7.24 34.15 -11.28
C VAL A 42 6.27 34.16 -12.46
N ASN A 43 6.64 34.83 -13.54
CA ASN A 43 5.90 34.78 -14.81
C ASN A 43 6.31 33.54 -15.65
N PHE A 44 5.72 33.41 -16.85
CA PHE A 44 6.04 32.33 -17.79
C PHE A 44 7.51 32.33 -18.23
N PHE A 45 8.15 33.47 -18.30
CA PHE A 45 9.55 33.63 -18.73
C PHE A 45 10.55 33.38 -17.61
N GLY A 46 10.06 33.23 -16.35
CA GLY A 46 10.90 33.02 -15.18
C GLY A 46 11.26 34.31 -14.44
N ASP A 47 10.75 35.48 -14.86
CA ASP A 47 10.98 36.73 -14.15
C ASP A 47 10.25 36.73 -12.81
N VAL A 48 10.91 37.20 -11.76
CA VAL A 48 10.37 37.22 -10.40
C VAL A 48 9.41 38.40 -10.23
N ILE A 49 8.13 38.10 -10.06
CA ILE A 49 7.07 39.07 -9.83
C ILE A 49 6.93 39.39 -8.32
N ILE A 50 6.92 38.34 -7.49
CA ILE A 50 6.99 38.50 -6.03
C ILE A 50 8.23 37.69 -5.57
N PRO A 51 9.23 38.36 -4.98
CA PRO A 51 10.42 37.67 -4.47
C PRO A 51 10.06 36.76 -3.29
N LYS A 52 11.01 35.92 -2.88
CA LYS A 52 10.82 34.97 -1.76
C LYS A 52 10.18 35.69 -0.56
N PHE A 53 9.16 35.07 0.00
CA PHE A 53 8.54 35.41 1.25
C PHE A 53 8.17 34.15 2.03
N ASP A 54 8.16 34.30 3.37
CA ASP A 54 7.81 33.20 4.27
C ASP A 54 6.40 33.41 4.83
N PHE A 55 5.71 32.29 5.10
CA PHE A 55 4.40 32.30 5.72
C PHE A 55 4.19 31.11 6.66
N PRO A 56 3.51 31.32 7.82
CA PRO A 56 3.28 30.25 8.78
C PRO A 56 2.28 29.22 8.25
N TYR A 57 2.43 27.96 8.69
CA TYR A 57 1.53 26.88 8.33
C TYR A 57 0.25 26.91 9.17
N ASN A 58 -0.58 27.88 8.91
CA ASN A 58 -1.91 28.08 9.51
C ASN A 58 -2.82 28.84 8.54
N ASN A 59 -4.09 29.01 8.91
CA ASN A 59 -5.06 29.71 8.06
C ASN A 59 -4.67 31.16 7.76
N HIS A 60 -4.03 31.86 8.68
CA HIS A 60 -3.55 33.25 8.44
C HIS A 60 -2.44 33.26 7.39
N GLY A 61 -1.50 32.32 7.47
CA GLY A 61 -0.43 32.17 6.47
C GLY A 61 -0.96 31.80 5.10
N ILE A 62 -1.92 30.88 5.02
CA ILE A 62 -2.58 30.54 3.75
C ILE A 62 -3.32 31.73 3.16
N HIS A 63 -4.00 32.52 4.00
CA HIS A 63 -4.65 33.76 3.56
C HIS A 63 -3.62 34.79 3.08
N PHE A 64 -2.49 34.94 3.78
CA PHE A 64 -1.40 35.81 3.38
C PHE A 64 -0.82 35.40 2.01
N LEU A 65 -0.54 34.10 1.79
CA LEU A 65 -0.12 33.56 0.50
C LEU A 65 -1.12 33.93 -0.61
N ARG A 66 -2.41 33.70 -0.37
CA ARG A 66 -3.49 34.03 -1.33
C ARG A 66 -3.53 35.51 -1.69
N ASN A 67 -3.32 36.37 -0.72
CA ASN A 67 -3.28 37.82 -0.95
C ASN A 67 -2.05 38.21 -1.79
N LYS A 68 -0.88 37.66 -1.51
CA LYS A 68 0.33 37.84 -2.34
C LYS A 68 0.10 37.39 -3.78
N ILE A 69 -0.51 36.22 -4.00
CA ILE A 69 -0.87 35.72 -5.33
C ILE A 69 -1.83 36.69 -6.03
N LYS A 70 -2.89 37.15 -5.35
CA LYS A 70 -3.83 38.12 -5.94
C LYS A 70 -3.15 39.46 -6.29
N THR A 71 -2.19 39.90 -5.47
CA THR A 71 -1.39 41.09 -5.79
C THR A 71 -0.59 40.89 -7.06
N ALA A 72 0.10 39.76 -7.21
CA ALA A 72 0.84 39.41 -8.43
C ALA A 72 -0.07 39.40 -9.67
N GLN A 73 -1.23 38.75 -9.56
CA GLN A 73 -2.22 38.69 -10.66
C GLN A 73 -2.73 40.09 -11.06
N LYS A 74 -2.97 40.99 -10.09
CA LYS A 74 -3.36 42.39 -10.39
C LYS A 74 -2.25 43.16 -11.06
N GLN A 75 -1.00 43.03 -10.59
CA GLN A 75 0.17 43.71 -11.17
C GLN A 75 0.44 43.34 -12.61
N THR A 76 0.26 42.05 -12.94
CA THR A 76 0.58 41.49 -14.27
C THR A 76 -0.64 41.31 -15.17
N GLN A 77 -1.85 41.53 -14.65
CA GLN A 77 -3.13 41.22 -15.30
C GLN A 77 -3.26 39.75 -15.71
N ALA A 78 -2.56 38.86 -14.98
CA ALA A 78 -2.54 37.44 -15.27
C ALA A 78 -3.90 36.76 -14.99
N LYS A 79 -4.36 35.98 -15.96
CA LYS A 79 -5.63 35.26 -15.92
C LYS A 79 -5.48 33.82 -15.43
N LYS A 80 -4.29 33.22 -15.61
CA LYS A 80 -4.00 31.83 -15.23
C LYS A 80 -2.87 31.79 -14.22
N LEU A 81 -3.04 30.96 -13.18
CA LEU A 81 -2.01 30.68 -12.19
C LEU A 81 -1.86 29.17 -11.98
N PHE A 82 -0.63 28.72 -11.94
CA PHE A 82 -0.25 27.39 -11.48
C PHE A 82 0.49 27.49 -10.15
N VAL A 83 0.18 26.60 -9.24
CA VAL A 83 0.89 26.49 -7.96
C VAL A 83 1.69 25.20 -7.95
N GLY A 84 3.00 25.27 -7.76
CA GLY A 84 3.87 24.11 -7.64
C GLY A 84 4.47 23.99 -6.25
N LEU A 85 4.52 22.76 -5.74
CA LEU A 85 5.17 22.48 -4.46
C LEU A 85 5.83 21.10 -4.46
N GLU A 86 6.91 20.97 -3.69
CA GLU A 86 7.60 19.68 -3.55
C GLU A 86 6.91 18.80 -2.51
N SER A 87 6.80 17.48 -2.80
CA SER A 87 6.24 16.50 -1.87
C SER A 87 7.23 16.15 -0.75
N THR A 88 7.39 17.06 0.20
CA THR A 88 8.25 16.84 1.37
C THR A 88 7.42 16.24 2.52
N GLY A 89 7.67 14.94 2.81
CA GLY A 89 6.94 14.23 3.86
C GLY A 89 5.41 14.29 3.68
N HIS A 90 4.69 14.58 4.76
CA HIS A 90 3.23 14.75 4.78
C HIS A 90 2.78 16.21 4.90
N TYR A 91 3.72 17.14 5.08
CA TYR A 91 3.38 18.55 5.36
C TYR A 91 2.68 19.26 4.21
N HIS A 92 2.87 18.79 2.97
CA HIS A 92 2.21 19.37 1.80
C HIS A 92 0.71 19.02 1.69
N GLU A 93 0.24 17.94 2.33
CA GLU A 93 -1.11 17.38 2.08
C GLU A 93 -2.23 18.38 2.39
N ASN A 94 -2.23 18.97 3.59
CA ASN A 94 -3.27 19.93 3.97
C ASN A 94 -3.17 21.26 3.21
N LEU A 95 -1.95 21.68 2.86
CA LEU A 95 -1.75 22.88 2.05
C LEU A 95 -2.33 22.69 0.64
N VAL A 96 -2.03 21.55 0.00
CA VAL A 96 -2.59 21.17 -1.30
C VAL A 96 -4.12 21.13 -1.23
N ALA A 97 -4.69 20.47 -0.22
CA ALA A 97 -6.14 20.40 -0.04
C ALA A 97 -6.78 21.78 0.06
N SER A 98 -6.20 22.69 0.85
CA SER A 98 -6.68 24.06 1.01
C SER A 98 -6.58 24.89 -0.28
N LEU A 99 -5.48 24.75 -1.01
CA LEU A 99 -5.28 25.46 -2.28
C LEU A 99 -6.22 24.95 -3.38
N VAL A 100 -6.40 23.61 -3.51
CA VAL A 100 -7.34 23.01 -4.45
C VAL A 100 -8.78 23.40 -4.13
N ALA A 101 -9.18 23.36 -2.85
CA ALA A 101 -10.50 23.84 -2.41
C ALA A 101 -10.73 25.32 -2.70
N SER A 102 -9.65 26.09 -2.83
CA SER A 102 -9.69 27.51 -3.20
C SER A 102 -9.68 27.74 -4.72
N GLY A 103 -9.73 26.68 -5.55
CA GLY A 103 -9.79 26.75 -7.00
C GLY A 103 -8.43 26.91 -7.71
N TYR A 104 -7.31 26.74 -7.01
CA TYR A 104 -5.99 26.80 -7.64
C TYR A 104 -5.63 25.51 -8.36
N ASP A 105 -4.91 25.64 -9.48
CA ASP A 105 -4.32 24.51 -10.22
C ASP A 105 -2.99 24.12 -9.56
N VAL A 106 -3.02 23.08 -8.71
CA VAL A 106 -1.88 22.70 -7.87
C VAL A 106 -1.14 21.51 -8.48
N GLN A 107 0.19 21.62 -8.59
CA GLN A 107 1.10 20.58 -9.06
C GLN A 107 2.03 20.15 -7.93
N VAL A 108 2.00 18.86 -7.56
CA VAL A 108 2.94 18.28 -6.61
C VAL A 108 4.13 17.70 -7.37
N ILE A 109 5.32 18.19 -7.06
CA ILE A 109 6.57 17.88 -7.72
C ILE A 109 7.29 16.79 -6.92
N ARG A 110 7.89 15.84 -7.63
CA ARG A 110 8.75 14.85 -6.99
C ARG A 110 10.10 15.48 -6.61
N PRO A 111 10.65 15.18 -5.42
CA PRO A 111 11.95 15.71 -4.98
C PRO A 111 13.10 15.47 -5.96
N ILE A 112 13.03 14.41 -6.77
CA ILE A 112 14.05 14.13 -7.78
C ILE A 112 13.99 15.12 -8.96
N ASP A 113 12.81 15.62 -9.31
CA ASP A 113 12.65 16.53 -10.45
C ASP A 113 13.16 17.93 -10.06
N SER A 114 12.86 18.43 -8.88
CA SER A 114 13.42 19.69 -8.34
C SER A 114 14.92 19.58 -8.11
N LYS A 115 15.42 18.43 -7.61
CA LYS A 115 16.85 18.19 -7.46
C LYS A 115 17.59 18.29 -8.78
N ASN A 116 17.10 17.66 -9.83
CA ASN A 116 17.74 17.71 -11.16
C ASN A 116 17.85 19.14 -11.72
N GLU A 117 16.89 20.04 -11.40
CA GLU A 117 16.96 21.45 -11.79
C GLU A 117 17.94 22.26 -10.91
N ARG A 118 18.28 21.77 -9.71
CA ARG A 118 19.28 22.36 -8.81
C ARG A 118 20.70 21.93 -9.11
N ASP A 119 20.93 20.71 -9.61
CA ASP A 119 22.27 20.11 -9.81
C ASP A 119 23.20 20.97 -10.71
N ASN A 120 22.64 21.93 -11.42
CA ASN A 120 23.38 22.94 -12.19
C ASN A 120 23.86 24.16 -11.38
N VAL A 121 23.55 24.22 -10.08
CA VAL A 121 23.87 25.36 -9.21
C VAL A 121 24.56 24.84 -7.94
N HIS A 122 25.79 25.24 -7.72
CA HIS A 122 26.63 24.77 -6.59
C HIS A 122 26.23 25.31 -5.21
N ALA A 123 25.20 26.17 -5.13
CA ALA A 123 24.71 26.75 -3.86
C ALA A 123 23.34 26.19 -3.48
N LYS A 124 23.08 26.02 -2.20
CA LYS A 124 21.77 25.61 -1.68
C LYS A 124 21.20 26.73 -0.81
N THR A 125 20.15 27.39 -1.32
CA THR A 125 19.35 28.37 -0.60
C THR A 125 17.89 28.15 -0.92
N ASP A 126 16.98 28.55 -0.02
CA ASP A 126 15.53 28.42 -0.25
C ASP A 126 15.08 29.14 -1.55
N ALA A 127 15.73 30.23 -1.94
CA ALA A 127 15.44 30.91 -3.19
C ALA A 127 15.77 30.04 -4.41
N ILE A 128 16.88 29.28 -4.36
CA ILE A 128 17.27 28.34 -5.42
C ILE A 128 16.28 27.15 -5.45
N ASP A 129 15.84 26.68 -4.29
CA ASP A 129 14.85 25.61 -4.20
C ASP A 129 13.51 26.04 -4.80
N LEU A 130 13.06 27.26 -4.52
CA LEU A 130 11.85 27.86 -5.11
C LEU A 130 12.00 28.04 -6.63
N ALA A 131 13.15 28.52 -7.11
CA ALA A 131 13.44 28.66 -8.52
C ALA A 131 13.44 27.31 -9.26
N ALA A 132 14.00 26.26 -8.63
CA ALA A 132 13.99 24.91 -9.19
C ALA A 132 12.55 24.35 -9.30
N ILE A 133 11.72 24.56 -8.28
CA ILE A 133 10.29 24.22 -8.31
C ILE A 133 9.60 24.98 -9.45
N ALA A 134 9.84 26.29 -9.59
CA ALA A 134 9.28 27.10 -10.66
C ALA A 134 9.67 26.58 -12.04
N LYS A 135 10.96 26.26 -12.28
CA LYS A 135 11.44 25.68 -13.55
C LYS A 135 10.75 24.37 -13.90
N VAL A 136 10.52 23.48 -12.90
CA VAL A 136 9.82 22.21 -13.12
C VAL A 136 8.38 22.45 -13.56
N ILE A 137 7.64 23.36 -12.94
CA ILE A 137 6.23 23.64 -13.32
C ILE A 137 6.13 24.40 -14.66
N ILE A 138 6.99 25.37 -14.93
CA ILE A 138 7.05 26.09 -16.20
C ILE A 138 7.35 25.11 -17.35
N SER A 139 8.34 24.22 -17.18
CA SER A 139 8.68 23.20 -18.19
C SER A 139 7.65 22.06 -18.30
N SER A 140 6.53 22.15 -17.55
CA SER A 140 5.47 21.15 -17.52
C SER A 140 5.93 19.73 -17.16
N LYS A 141 7.04 19.59 -16.45
CA LYS A 141 7.56 18.32 -15.94
C LYS A 141 6.83 17.87 -14.65
N GLY A 142 6.13 18.79 -13.99
CA GLY A 142 5.33 18.49 -12.79
C GLY A 142 4.09 17.66 -13.15
N ALA A 143 3.85 16.60 -12.40
CA ALA A 143 2.57 15.90 -12.50
C ALA A 143 1.48 16.74 -11.84
N ARG A 144 0.34 16.96 -12.49
CA ARG A 144 -0.83 17.53 -11.81
C ARG A 144 -1.09 16.75 -10.53
N SER A 145 -1.23 17.46 -9.43
CA SER A 145 -1.68 16.88 -8.18
C SER A 145 -3.11 16.37 -8.39
N HIS A 146 -3.24 15.07 -8.48
CA HIS A 146 -4.53 14.45 -8.31
C HIS A 146 -4.72 14.23 -6.80
N MET A 147 -5.56 15.05 -6.18
CA MET A 147 -6.04 14.72 -4.85
C MET A 147 -6.83 13.41 -5.01
N PRO A 148 -6.42 12.33 -4.35
CA PRO A 148 -7.21 11.11 -4.41
C PRO A 148 -8.59 11.43 -3.86
N ASP A 149 -9.63 10.93 -4.51
CA ASP A 149 -10.97 10.88 -3.95
C ASP A 149 -10.92 10.37 -2.51
N THR A 150 -11.78 10.87 -1.66
CA THR A 150 -11.85 10.55 -0.23
C THR A 150 -11.79 9.04 0.03
N ILE A 151 -12.44 8.24 -0.82
CA ILE A 151 -12.44 6.77 -0.73
C ILE A 151 -11.01 6.22 -0.89
N TYR A 152 -10.31 6.60 -1.96
CA TYR A 152 -8.94 6.13 -2.22
C TYR A 152 -7.93 6.67 -1.20
N TYR A 153 -8.11 7.89 -0.70
CA TYR A 153 -7.30 8.45 0.36
C TYR A 153 -7.41 7.61 1.64
N ASN A 154 -8.65 7.35 2.08
CA ASN A 154 -8.89 6.55 3.29
C ASN A 154 -8.43 5.11 3.13
N LEU A 155 -8.66 4.49 1.95
CA LEU A 155 -8.14 3.15 1.64
C LEU A 155 -6.61 3.12 1.75
N GLN A 156 -5.94 4.14 1.23
CA GLN A 156 -4.47 4.24 1.30
C GLN A 156 -3.98 4.39 2.74
N ARG A 157 -4.65 5.19 3.56
CA ARG A 157 -4.30 5.34 4.98
C ARG A 157 -4.51 4.03 5.74
N ALA A 158 -5.64 3.37 5.58
CA ALA A 158 -5.92 2.07 6.20
C ALA A 158 -4.89 1.00 5.79
N SER A 159 -4.61 0.87 4.49
CA SER A 159 -3.62 -0.06 3.94
C SER A 159 -2.22 0.18 4.51
N ARG A 160 -1.76 1.43 4.54
CA ARG A 160 -0.43 1.77 5.09
C ARG A 160 -0.35 1.53 6.59
N THR A 161 -1.39 1.87 7.35
CA THR A 161 -1.48 1.60 8.79
C THR A 161 -1.48 0.10 9.06
N HIS A 162 -2.28 -0.68 8.31
CA HIS A 162 -2.28 -2.14 8.38
C HIS A 162 -0.86 -2.72 8.20
N ARG A 163 -0.13 -2.26 7.18
CA ARG A 163 1.24 -2.70 6.92
C ARG A 163 2.20 -2.37 8.06
N GLN A 164 2.09 -1.18 8.65
CA GLN A 164 2.91 -0.78 9.80
C GLN A 164 2.63 -1.66 11.01
N LEU A 165 1.35 -1.90 11.33
CA LEU A 165 0.94 -2.76 12.44
C LEU A 165 1.37 -4.21 12.24
N THR A 166 1.25 -4.75 11.03
CA THR A 166 1.72 -6.12 10.70
C THR A 166 3.24 -6.25 10.84
N TRP A 167 4.00 -5.22 10.51
CA TRP A 167 5.44 -5.21 10.75
C TRP A 167 5.77 -5.23 12.25
N GLN A 168 5.06 -4.43 13.08
CA GLN A 168 5.21 -4.42 14.53
C GLN A 168 4.79 -5.76 15.14
N GLU A 169 3.69 -6.36 14.65
CA GLU A 169 3.23 -7.68 15.05
C GLU A 169 4.31 -8.75 14.81
N THR A 170 4.91 -8.77 13.62
CA THR A 170 5.98 -9.71 13.27
C THR A 170 7.19 -9.54 14.20
N ARG A 171 7.58 -8.30 14.47
CA ARG A 171 8.69 -8.01 15.41
C ARG A 171 8.35 -8.50 16.83
N THR A 172 7.14 -8.24 17.31
CA THR A 172 6.68 -8.70 18.64
C THR A 172 6.63 -10.22 18.71
N LYS A 173 6.14 -10.89 17.66
CA LYS A 173 6.14 -12.36 17.56
C LYS A 173 7.57 -12.94 17.65
N ASN A 174 8.55 -12.32 16.99
CA ASN A 174 9.94 -12.75 17.05
C ASN A 174 10.51 -12.61 18.48
N ILE A 175 10.19 -11.52 19.18
CA ILE A 175 10.61 -11.33 20.58
C ILE A 175 9.99 -12.39 21.48
N ILE A 176 8.69 -12.64 21.35
CA ILE A 176 8.00 -13.68 22.12
C ILE A 176 8.62 -15.05 21.84
N THR A 177 8.89 -15.38 20.57
CA THR A 177 9.54 -16.65 20.20
C THR A 177 10.88 -16.79 20.91
N PHE A 178 11.73 -15.76 20.87
CA PHE A 178 13.02 -15.77 21.55
C PHE A 178 12.90 -15.99 23.06
N ILE A 179 11.92 -15.36 23.72
CA ILE A 179 11.72 -15.53 25.17
C ILE A 179 11.21 -16.95 25.47
N VAL A 180 10.23 -17.46 24.68
CA VAL A 180 9.71 -18.82 24.87
C VAL A 180 10.80 -19.88 24.67
N ASP A 181 11.68 -19.70 23.68
CA ASP A 181 12.81 -20.61 23.48
C ASP A 181 13.78 -20.65 24.67
N LYS A 182 13.89 -19.55 25.42
CA LYS A 182 14.67 -19.47 26.65
C LYS A 182 13.93 -20.07 27.86
N THR A 183 12.65 -19.79 28.00
CA THR A 183 11.87 -20.14 29.21
C THR A 183 11.27 -21.52 29.14
N PHE A 184 10.91 -22.00 27.94
CA PHE A 184 10.33 -23.34 27.73
C PHE A 184 10.80 -23.90 26.39
N THR A 185 12.08 -24.25 26.31
CA THR A 185 12.72 -24.78 25.09
C THR A 185 11.92 -25.93 24.48
N GLY A 186 11.72 -25.92 23.18
CA GLY A 186 11.03 -26.97 22.43
C GLY A 186 9.51 -26.92 22.48
N LEU A 187 8.88 -26.02 23.26
CA LEU A 187 7.41 -25.92 23.34
C LEU A 187 6.75 -25.68 21.96
N TRP A 188 7.39 -24.92 21.13
CA TRP A 188 6.94 -24.57 19.77
C TRP A 188 7.69 -25.31 18.66
N ASN A 189 8.37 -26.41 18.99
CA ASN A 189 8.97 -27.27 17.98
C ASN A 189 7.85 -27.86 17.09
N PRO A 190 7.91 -27.69 15.76
CA PRO A 190 6.93 -28.25 14.82
C PRO A 190 6.77 -29.76 14.95
N GLU A 191 7.84 -30.51 15.27
CA GLU A 191 7.82 -31.96 15.46
C GLU A 191 7.02 -32.37 16.71
N ALA A 192 7.08 -31.56 17.76
CA ALA A 192 6.29 -31.79 18.97
C ALA A 192 4.78 -31.54 18.74
N SER A 193 4.43 -30.70 17.77
CA SER A 193 3.05 -30.42 17.32
C SER A 193 2.02 -30.27 18.45
N ILE A 194 2.40 -29.57 19.55
CA ILE A 194 1.55 -29.39 20.73
C ILE A 194 0.37 -28.47 20.44
N PHE A 195 0.65 -27.35 19.79
CA PHE A 195 -0.35 -26.38 19.37
C PHE A 195 -0.43 -26.34 17.85
N SER A 196 -1.63 -26.42 17.30
CA SER A 196 -1.85 -26.28 15.84
C SER A 196 -1.48 -24.87 15.34
N ASP A 197 -1.67 -23.87 16.21
CA ASP A 197 -1.23 -22.47 15.97
C ASP A 197 -0.55 -21.96 17.23
N LYS A 198 0.75 -21.67 17.13
CA LYS A 198 1.53 -21.12 18.24
C LYS A 198 1.10 -19.71 18.65
N TRP A 199 0.43 -18.97 17.76
CA TRP A 199 -0.10 -17.64 18.01
C TRP A 199 -1.59 -17.63 18.34
N GLY A 200 -2.21 -18.81 18.38
CA GLY A 200 -3.60 -19.01 18.73
C GLY A 200 -3.89 -18.69 20.21
N LYS A 201 -5.15 -18.36 20.50
CA LYS A 201 -5.63 -18.02 21.85
C LYS A 201 -5.11 -18.96 22.93
N THR A 202 -5.13 -20.27 22.68
CA THR A 202 -4.78 -21.29 23.67
C THR A 202 -3.29 -21.34 23.96
N SER A 203 -2.45 -21.26 22.93
CA SER A 203 -0.99 -21.23 23.09
C SER A 203 -0.55 -20.00 23.86
N LEU A 204 -1.05 -18.82 23.48
CA LEU A 204 -0.75 -17.56 24.17
C LEU A 204 -1.22 -17.59 25.62
N LEU A 205 -2.41 -18.13 25.88
CA LEU A 205 -2.95 -18.30 27.23
C LEU A 205 -2.06 -19.20 28.06
N PHE A 206 -1.57 -20.32 27.52
CA PHE A 206 -0.70 -21.24 28.21
C PHE A 206 0.63 -20.60 28.61
N ILE A 207 1.35 -20.00 27.65
CA ILE A 207 2.68 -19.40 27.92
C ILE A 207 2.60 -18.17 28.83
N GLU A 208 1.47 -17.47 28.87
CA GLU A 208 1.24 -16.34 29.78
C GLU A 208 1.15 -16.79 31.24
N ASN A 209 0.49 -17.94 31.49
CA ASN A 209 0.22 -18.44 32.82
C ASN A 209 1.28 -19.43 33.30
N TYR A 210 1.82 -20.27 32.42
CA TYR A 210 2.78 -21.34 32.73
C TYR A 210 3.98 -21.32 31.80
N PRO A 211 4.78 -20.23 31.83
CA PRO A 211 5.87 -20.01 30.87
C PRO A 211 7.10 -20.88 31.06
N THR A 212 7.16 -21.72 32.14
CA THR A 212 8.32 -22.57 32.43
C THR A 212 7.92 -24.04 32.60
N PRO A 213 8.83 -24.99 32.29
CA PRO A 213 8.59 -26.42 32.53
C PRO A 213 8.25 -26.73 33.96
N GLN A 214 8.89 -26.11 34.97
CA GLN A 214 8.65 -26.32 36.38
C GLN A 214 7.21 -25.96 36.79
N GLN A 215 6.69 -24.84 36.29
CA GLN A 215 5.31 -24.40 36.53
C GLN A 215 4.29 -25.40 35.95
N ALA A 216 4.55 -25.86 34.70
CA ALA A 216 3.71 -26.86 34.06
C ALA A 216 3.70 -28.19 34.85
N ILE A 217 4.87 -28.69 35.25
CA ILE A 217 5.01 -29.93 36.07
C ILE A 217 4.29 -29.77 37.40
N LYS A 218 4.49 -28.66 38.10
CA LYS A 218 3.82 -28.38 39.40
C LYS A 218 2.30 -28.36 39.29
N LEU A 219 1.78 -27.88 38.16
CA LEU A 219 0.33 -27.88 37.88
C LEU A 219 -0.20 -29.30 37.67
N GLY A 220 0.53 -30.09 36.88
CA GLY A 220 0.17 -31.46 36.54
C GLY A 220 -0.96 -31.58 35.52
N VAL A 221 -1.10 -32.76 34.93
CA VAL A 221 -2.00 -33.04 33.81
C VAL A 221 -3.46 -32.69 34.09
N LYS A 222 -4.00 -33.15 35.25
CA LYS A 222 -5.42 -32.95 35.57
C LYS A 222 -5.79 -31.47 35.68
N ARG A 223 -4.98 -30.70 36.41
CA ARG A 223 -5.23 -29.25 36.59
C ARG A 223 -4.98 -28.48 35.29
N LEU A 224 -3.99 -28.86 34.50
CA LEU A 224 -3.74 -28.22 33.17
C LEU A 224 -4.90 -28.48 32.21
N SER A 225 -5.44 -29.72 32.17
CA SER A 225 -6.62 -30.02 31.36
C SER A 225 -7.86 -29.24 31.83
N ALA A 226 -8.05 -29.12 33.18
CA ALA A 226 -9.11 -28.29 33.74
C ALA A 226 -8.95 -26.79 33.40
N PHE A 227 -7.72 -26.27 33.42
CA PHE A 227 -7.40 -24.91 33.00
C PHE A 227 -7.80 -24.68 31.56
N PHE A 228 -7.46 -25.58 30.63
CA PHE A 228 -7.86 -25.46 29.23
C PHE A 228 -9.38 -25.45 29.06
N ARG A 229 -10.10 -26.34 29.75
CA ARG A 229 -11.57 -26.39 29.69
C ARG A 229 -12.22 -25.12 30.24
N LYS A 230 -11.71 -24.58 31.36
CA LYS A 230 -12.21 -23.33 31.96
C LYS A 230 -12.14 -22.13 30.99
N HIS A 231 -11.22 -22.14 30.06
CA HIS A 231 -11.00 -21.05 29.08
C HIS A 231 -11.56 -21.36 27.69
N ASP A 232 -12.54 -22.28 27.60
CA ASP A 232 -13.21 -22.66 26.33
C ASP A 232 -12.24 -23.04 25.22
N THR A 233 -11.19 -23.78 25.58
CA THR A 233 -10.27 -24.29 24.58
C THR A 233 -10.64 -25.72 24.21
N LYS A 234 -10.43 -26.11 22.95
CA LYS A 234 -10.67 -27.50 22.49
C LYS A 234 -9.59 -28.49 22.94
N LEU A 235 -8.63 -28.05 23.77
CA LEU A 235 -7.55 -28.91 24.25
C LEU A 235 -7.98 -29.76 25.45
N GLY A 236 -7.68 -31.07 25.38
CA GLY A 236 -8.03 -32.04 26.38
C GLY A 236 -6.84 -32.57 27.15
N MET A 237 -7.06 -33.74 27.76
CA MET A 237 -6.07 -34.49 28.57
C MET A 237 -4.85 -34.88 27.76
N ASP A 238 -5.01 -35.22 26.49
CA ASP A 238 -3.90 -35.65 25.63
C ASP A 238 -2.88 -34.51 25.44
N THR A 239 -3.34 -33.31 25.08
CA THR A 239 -2.45 -32.15 24.94
C THR A 239 -1.80 -31.79 26.27
N ALA A 240 -2.53 -31.85 27.39
CA ALA A 240 -1.96 -31.63 28.71
C ALA A 240 -0.87 -32.66 29.03
N ASN A 241 -1.09 -33.96 28.72
CA ASN A 241 -0.07 -34.99 28.86
C ASN A 241 1.19 -34.68 28.04
N ARG A 242 1.03 -34.33 26.77
CA ARG A 242 2.16 -34.00 25.88
C ARG A 242 2.97 -32.82 26.41
N ILE A 243 2.33 -31.76 26.89
CA ILE A 243 3.01 -30.64 27.52
C ILE A 243 3.82 -31.07 28.74
N ILE A 244 3.23 -31.87 29.64
CA ILE A 244 3.92 -32.33 30.85
C ILE A 244 5.06 -33.28 30.52
N GLN A 245 4.92 -34.16 29.51
CA GLN A 245 6.01 -35.03 29.08
C GLN A 245 7.17 -34.19 28.50
N LEU A 246 6.86 -33.22 27.66
CA LEU A 246 7.88 -32.29 27.16
C LEU A 246 8.56 -31.53 28.31
N ALA A 247 7.78 -31.02 29.27
CA ALA A 247 8.30 -30.28 30.41
C ALA A 247 9.30 -31.10 31.25
N LYS A 248 9.06 -32.41 31.40
CA LYS A 248 9.94 -33.32 32.18
C LYS A 248 11.31 -33.54 31.51
N ILE A 249 11.39 -33.46 30.18
CA ILE A 249 12.64 -33.68 29.42
C ILE A 249 13.32 -32.38 29.00
N THR A 250 12.67 -31.24 29.20
CA THR A 250 13.21 -29.94 28.82
C THR A 250 14.19 -29.42 29.87
N PRO A 251 15.46 -29.17 29.56
CA PRO A 251 16.35 -28.49 30.47
C PRO A 251 15.89 -27.03 30.62
N ALA A 252 15.77 -26.58 31.86
CA ALA A 252 15.37 -25.20 32.11
C ALA A 252 16.08 -24.68 33.37
N ARG A 253 16.30 -23.36 33.40
CA ARG A 253 16.75 -22.65 34.59
C ARG A 253 15.66 -22.64 35.66
N PRO A 254 15.99 -22.47 36.91
CA PRO A 254 15.00 -22.21 37.96
C PRO A 254 14.08 -21.05 37.58
N THR A 255 12.78 -21.17 37.88
CA THR A 255 11.78 -20.16 37.53
C THR A 255 12.12 -18.78 38.11
N GLU A 256 12.71 -18.76 39.30
CA GLU A 256 13.13 -17.56 40.05
C GLU A 256 14.22 -16.77 39.28
N GLU A 257 15.11 -17.46 38.60
CA GLU A 257 16.15 -16.83 37.77
C GLU A 257 15.63 -16.23 36.48
N MET A 258 14.42 -16.62 36.05
CA MET A 258 13.76 -16.17 34.80
C MET A 258 12.66 -15.14 35.04
N GLU A 259 12.57 -14.53 36.22
CA GLU A 259 11.49 -13.60 36.56
C GLU A 259 11.36 -12.44 35.56
N SER A 260 12.48 -11.85 35.13
CA SER A 260 12.50 -10.75 34.15
C SER A 260 12.04 -11.20 32.76
N ASP A 261 12.47 -12.38 32.30
CA ASP A 261 12.03 -12.94 31.02
C ASP A 261 10.52 -13.23 31.07
N ILE A 262 9.99 -13.76 32.18
CA ILE A 262 8.56 -14.04 32.37
C ILE A 262 7.73 -12.74 32.36
N LYS A 263 8.19 -11.69 33.04
CA LYS A 263 7.53 -10.38 33.03
C LYS A 263 7.53 -9.78 31.62
N ALA A 264 8.68 -9.84 30.93
CA ALA A 264 8.80 -9.39 29.54
C ALA A 264 7.87 -10.17 28.57
N LEU A 265 7.79 -11.49 28.71
CA LEU A 265 6.89 -12.34 27.94
C LEU A 265 5.44 -11.90 28.08
N ARG A 266 4.96 -11.72 29.31
CA ARG A 266 3.59 -11.27 29.59
C ARG A 266 3.31 -9.89 28.97
N ALA A 267 4.23 -8.95 29.10
CA ALA A 267 4.12 -7.62 28.51
C ALA A 267 4.01 -7.70 26.97
N HIS A 268 4.88 -8.51 26.33
CA HIS A 268 4.84 -8.66 24.86
C HIS A 268 3.59 -9.41 24.38
N ILE A 269 3.02 -10.34 25.16
CA ILE A 269 1.74 -10.98 24.82
C ILE A 269 0.61 -9.96 24.83
N GLN A 270 0.57 -9.05 25.81
CA GLN A 270 -0.43 -7.97 25.82
C GLN A 270 -0.29 -7.04 24.61
N VAL A 271 0.94 -6.62 24.27
CA VAL A 271 1.21 -5.84 23.07
C VAL A 271 0.75 -6.57 21.81
N LEU A 272 1.05 -7.88 21.70
CA LEU A 272 0.63 -8.68 20.55
C LEU A 272 -0.89 -8.72 20.40
N ARG A 273 -1.65 -8.92 21.49
CA ARG A 273 -3.12 -8.91 21.46
C ARG A 273 -3.67 -7.57 20.99
N THR A 274 -3.10 -6.47 21.47
CA THR A 274 -3.49 -5.12 21.03
C THR A 274 -3.23 -4.92 19.54
N LEU A 275 -2.05 -5.35 19.05
CA LEU A 275 -1.72 -5.28 17.63
C LEU A 275 -2.67 -6.12 16.77
N MET A 276 -2.97 -7.36 17.19
CA MET A 276 -3.92 -8.23 16.47
C MET A 276 -5.32 -7.60 16.38
N SER A 277 -5.82 -6.98 17.47
CA SER A 277 -7.08 -6.26 17.47
C SER A 277 -7.05 -5.04 16.54
N ALA A 278 -5.98 -4.24 16.58
CA ALA A 278 -5.81 -3.07 15.72
C ALA A 278 -5.70 -3.46 14.23
N ILE A 279 -5.02 -4.56 13.90
CA ILE A 279 -4.94 -5.10 12.54
C ILE A 279 -6.32 -5.54 12.05
N LEU A 280 -7.11 -6.20 12.89
CA LEU A 280 -8.48 -6.58 12.55
C LEU A 280 -9.33 -5.36 12.21
N GLU A 281 -9.21 -4.28 12.99
CA GLU A 281 -9.93 -3.04 12.73
C GLU A 281 -9.48 -2.38 11.42
N GLN A 282 -8.17 -2.37 11.13
CA GLN A 282 -7.70 -1.89 9.83
C GLN A 282 -8.21 -2.75 8.65
N ASN A 283 -8.34 -4.06 8.82
CA ASN A 283 -8.95 -4.92 7.81
C ASN A 283 -10.42 -4.54 7.53
N LYS A 284 -11.19 -4.21 8.57
CA LYS A 284 -12.56 -3.70 8.41
C LYS A 284 -12.58 -2.38 7.63
N GLN A 285 -11.71 -1.43 7.99
CA GLN A 285 -11.59 -0.16 7.26
C GLN A 285 -11.17 -0.38 5.80
N MET A 286 -10.22 -1.28 5.55
CA MET A 286 -9.80 -1.63 4.20
C MET A 286 -10.94 -2.21 3.38
N VAL A 287 -11.73 -3.13 3.93
CA VAL A 287 -12.91 -3.70 3.25
C VAL A 287 -13.94 -2.63 2.98
N LYS A 288 -14.27 -1.80 3.99
CA LYS A 288 -15.24 -0.71 3.85
C LYS A 288 -14.96 0.19 2.65
N PHE A 289 -13.69 0.57 2.45
CA PHE A 289 -13.32 1.45 1.34
C PHE A 289 -13.05 0.68 0.04
N LEU A 290 -12.50 -0.54 0.11
CA LEU A 290 -12.23 -1.36 -1.08
C LEU A 290 -13.50 -1.63 -1.88
N ILE A 291 -14.57 -2.06 -1.19
CA ILE A 291 -15.83 -2.42 -1.85
C ILE A 291 -16.57 -1.23 -2.49
N GLN A 292 -16.15 -0.01 -2.20
CA GLN A 292 -16.59 1.21 -2.88
C GLN A 292 -15.74 1.54 -4.13
N THR A 293 -14.83 0.66 -4.52
CA THR A 293 -13.93 0.85 -5.67
C THR A 293 -13.95 -0.35 -6.61
N PRO A 294 -13.60 -0.18 -7.88
CA PRO A 294 -13.44 -1.31 -8.82
C PRO A 294 -12.39 -2.34 -8.38
N GLY A 295 -11.55 -2.00 -7.38
CA GLY A 295 -10.61 -2.95 -6.76
C GLY A 295 -11.27 -4.19 -6.18
N THR A 296 -12.57 -4.15 -5.89
CA THR A 296 -13.39 -5.29 -5.46
C THR A 296 -13.32 -6.47 -6.42
N TYR A 297 -13.28 -6.21 -7.73
CA TYR A 297 -13.17 -7.27 -8.75
C TYR A 297 -11.89 -8.09 -8.61
N LEU A 298 -10.82 -7.53 -8.06
CA LEU A 298 -9.54 -8.25 -7.84
C LEU A 298 -9.69 -9.42 -6.86
N LEU A 299 -10.68 -9.37 -5.96
CA LEU A 299 -10.97 -10.47 -5.03
C LEU A 299 -11.42 -11.75 -5.75
N SER A 300 -11.84 -11.67 -7.01
CA SER A 300 -12.18 -12.84 -7.82
C SER A 300 -10.94 -13.63 -8.29
N VAL A 301 -9.77 -13.01 -8.27
CA VAL A 301 -8.53 -13.65 -8.73
C VAL A 301 -8.02 -14.63 -7.66
N PRO A 302 -7.73 -15.90 -7.99
CA PRO A 302 -7.14 -16.86 -7.05
C PRO A 302 -5.81 -16.33 -6.48
N GLY A 303 -5.67 -16.37 -5.17
CA GLY A 303 -4.47 -15.88 -4.48
C GLY A 303 -4.48 -14.39 -4.12
N ILE A 304 -5.49 -13.62 -4.52
CA ILE A 304 -5.64 -12.22 -4.09
C ILE A 304 -6.50 -12.16 -2.82
N SER A 305 -5.90 -11.71 -1.74
CA SER A 305 -6.57 -11.42 -0.47
C SER A 305 -7.13 -10.00 -0.45
N ILE A 306 -7.94 -9.68 0.58
CA ILE A 306 -8.39 -8.30 0.83
C ILE A 306 -7.20 -7.34 0.97
N VAL A 307 -6.12 -7.79 1.61
CA VAL A 307 -4.91 -6.96 1.81
C VAL A 307 -4.26 -6.63 0.47
N TYR A 308 -4.06 -7.63 -0.40
CA TYR A 308 -3.46 -7.40 -1.71
C TYR A 308 -4.33 -6.55 -2.64
N ALA A 309 -5.64 -6.78 -2.64
CA ALA A 309 -6.57 -5.97 -3.42
C ALA A 309 -6.58 -4.52 -2.93
N SER A 310 -6.64 -4.33 -1.61
CA SER A 310 -6.63 -3.00 -0.99
C SER A 310 -5.30 -2.27 -1.21
N ASP A 311 -4.16 -2.93 -0.97
CA ASP A 311 -2.83 -2.35 -1.16
C ASP A 311 -2.60 -1.90 -2.62
N PHE A 312 -3.00 -2.76 -3.59
CA PHE A 312 -2.87 -2.42 -5.00
C PHE A 312 -3.76 -1.23 -5.37
N THR A 313 -5.04 -1.29 -5.00
CA THR A 313 -6.03 -0.24 -5.30
C THR A 313 -5.67 1.08 -4.64
N ALA A 314 -5.24 1.05 -3.38
CA ALA A 314 -4.82 2.21 -2.61
C ALA A 314 -3.61 2.92 -3.24
N GLU A 315 -2.61 2.18 -3.67
CA GLU A 315 -1.38 2.76 -4.23
C GLU A 315 -1.53 3.11 -5.72
N ALA A 316 -2.34 2.39 -6.48
CA ALA A 316 -2.70 2.77 -7.83
C ALA A 316 -3.62 4.01 -7.85
N GLY A 317 -4.61 4.08 -6.92
CA GLY A 317 -5.67 5.09 -6.92
C GLY A 317 -6.73 4.80 -7.97
N ASP A 318 -7.51 5.82 -8.35
CA ASP A 318 -8.53 5.67 -9.37
C ASP A 318 -7.96 5.14 -10.68
N ILE A 319 -8.50 4.02 -11.13
CA ILE A 319 -8.05 3.32 -12.33
C ILE A 319 -8.39 4.10 -13.62
N HIS A 320 -9.47 4.89 -13.59
CA HIS A 320 -9.96 5.61 -14.74
C HIS A 320 -9.04 6.76 -15.18
N ARG A 321 -8.18 7.25 -14.28
CA ARG A 321 -7.15 8.26 -14.60
C ARG A 321 -6.06 7.75 -15.54
N PHE A 322 -5.94 6.43 -15.73
CA PHE A 322 -4.94 5.84 -16.60
C PHE A 322 -5.54 5.50 -17.97
N ALA A 323 -4.87 5.92 -19.04
CA ALA A 323 -5.23 5.53 -20.38
C ALA A 323 -4.76 4.10 -20.72
N TYR A 324 -3.61 3.68 -20.15
CA TYR A 324 -2.97 2.40 -20.45
C TYR A 324 -2.33 1.77 -19.21
N SER A 325 -2.36 0.45 -19.11
CA SER A 325 -1.72 -0.31 -18.05
C SER A 325 -0.20 -0.06 -17.89
N LYS A 326 0.46 0.37 -18.97
CA LYS A 326 1.89 0.74 -18.95
C LYS A 326 2.17 1.92 -18.02
N GLN A 327 1.21 2.82 -17.81
CA GLN A 327 1.36 3.94 -16.88
C GLN A 327 1.43 3.45 -15.43
N ILE A 328 0.66 2.40 -15.07
CA ILE A 328 0.71 1.77 -13.73
C ILE A 328 2.04 1.00 -13.56
N ILE A 329 2.52 0.32 -14.58
CA ILE A 329 3.84 -0.34 -14.58
C ILE A 329 4.95 0.69 -14.32
N SER A 330 4.86 1.86 -14.95
CA SER A 330 5.80 2.97 -14.71
C SER A 330 5.64 3.52 -13.29
N LEU A 331 4.40 3.70 -12.82
CA LEU A 331 4.11 4.16 -11.46
C LEU A 331 4.66 3.20 -10.39
N ALA A 332 4.62 1.88 -10.63
CA ALA A 332 5.22 0.87 -9.77
C ALA A 332 6.77 0.83 -9.89
N GLY A 333 7.34 1.44 -10.93
CA GLY A 333 8.77 1.38 -11.20
C GLY A 333 9.27 -0.02 -11.58
N THR A 334 8.38 -0.84 -12.17
CA THR A 334 8.69 -2.22 -12.63
C THR A 334 8.94 -2.28 -14.14
N ALA A 335 8.93 -1.15 -14.83
CA ALA A 335 9.27 -1.07 -16.22
C ALA A 335 10.76 -1.41 -16.44
N PRO A 336 11.10 -2.25 -17.44
CA PRO A 336 12.49 -2.50 -17.80
C PRO A 336 13.14 -1.22 -18.30
N ARG A 337 14.39 -0.97 -17.93
CA ARG A 337 15.19 0.10 -18.53
C ARG A 337 15.50 -0.27 -19.96
N LYS A 338 15.51 0.72 -20.84
CA LYS A 338 16.06 0.63 -22.18
C LYS A 338 17.30 1.50 -22.23
N HIS A 339 18.36 0.98 -22.77
CA HIS A 339 19.56 1.73 -23.10
C HIS A 339 19.89 1.43 -24.56
N GLN A 340 19.48 2.33 -25.43
CA GLN A 340 19.77 2.29 -26.86
C GLN A 340 20.64 3.52 -27.16
N SER A 341 21.85 3.29 -27.63
CA SER A 341 22.76 4.33 -28.06
C SER A 341 23.42 3.86 -29.37
N GLY A 342 23.04 4.48 -30.48
CA GLY A 342 23.52 4.08 -31.80
C GLY A 342 23.23 2.60 -32.10
N GLU A 343 24.28 1.85 -32.42
CA GLU A 343 24.20 0.41 -32.70
C GLU A 343 24.15 -0.49 -31.46
N VAL A 344 24.26 0.08 -30.24
CA VAL A 344 24.29 -0.67 -28.99
C VAL A 344 22.91 -0.74 -28.36
N ASP A 345 22.23 -1.87 -28.49
CA ASP A 345 21.06 -2.21 -27.70
C ASP A 345 21.49 -3.19 -26.58
N LYS A 346 21.49 -2.70 -25.32
CA LYS A 346 21.81 -3.55 -24.18
C LYS A 346 20.55 -4.28 -23.70
N PRO A 347 20.39 -5.58 -24.02
CA PRO A 347 19.28 -6.35 -23.53
C PRO A 347 19.39 -6.60 -22.01
N ASN A 348 18.26 -6.87 -21.37
CA ASN A 348 18.22 -7.35 -19.98
C ASN A 348 18.64 -6.36 -18.87
N LEU A 349 18.44 -5.08 -19.05
CA LEU A 349 18.66 -4.10 -17.98
C LEU A 349 17.71 -4.29 -16.80
N SER A 350 18.16 -3.87 -15.62
CA SER A 350 17.32 -3.85 -14.39
C SER A 350 16.11 -2.94 -14.56
N THR A 351 15.11 -3.09 -13.68
CA THR A 351 13.95 -2.19 -13.64
C THR A 351 14.35 -0.77 -13.26
N SER A 352 13.53 0.21 -13.63
CA SER A 352 13.85 1.63 -13.42
C SER A 352 13.90 2.03 -11.96
N HIS A 353 13.18 1.32 -11.07
CA HIS A 353 12.94 1.66 -9.66
C HIS A 353 12.41 3.09 -9.44
N LYS A 354 12.21 3.87 -10.49
CA LYS A 354 11.61 5.21 -10.43
C LYS A 354 10.09 5.05 -10.35
N GLY A 355 9.52 5.18 -9.14
CA GLY A 355 8.08 5.01 -8.93
C GLY A 355 7.75 4.75 -7.46
N LYS A 356 6.47 4.47 -7.17
CA LYS A 356 5.99 4.19 -5.81
C LYS A 356 6.55 2.88 -5.29
N ASN A 357 7.38 2.95 -4.25
CA ASN A 357 8.01 1.76 -3.65
C ASN A 357 6.97 0.77 -3.09
N LEU A 358 5.94 1.27 -2.40
CA LEU A 358 4.90 0.40 -1.83
C LEU A 358 4.15 -0.37 -2.92
N LEU A 359 3.76 0.28 -4.02
CA LEU A 359 3.12 -0.39 -5.15
C LEU A 359 4.03 -1.48 -5.74
N ARG A 360 5.33 -1.19 -5.91
CA ARG A 360 6.31 -2.18 -6.40
C ARG A 360 6.42 -3.39 -5.49
N VAL A 361 6.50 -3.18 -4.17
CA VAL A 361 6.53 -4.26 -3.19
C VAL A 361 5.25 -5.10 -3.27
N THR A 362 4.09 -4.45 -3.27
CA THR A 362 2.78 -5.11 -3.35
C THR A 362 2.65 -5.99 -4.59
N VAL A 363 2.95 -5.46 -5.79
CA VAL A 363 2.80 -6.26 -7.04
C VAL A 363 3.79 -7.43 -7.11
N ASN A 364 4.97 -7.31 -6.50
CA ASN A 364 5.91 -8.43 -6.40
C ASN A 364 5.43 -9.50 -5.39
N GLN A 365 4.80 -9.12 -4.29
CA GLN A 365 4.17 -10.06 -3.35
C GLN A 365 2.97 -10.75 -3.98
N ILE A 366 2.13 -10.00 -4.70
CA ILE A 366 1.02 -10.56 -5.49
C ILE A 366 1.53 -11.57 -6.52
N ALA A 367 2.64 -11.29 -7.21
CA ALA A 367 3.21 -12.23 -8.18
C ALA A 367 3.61 -13.57 -7.54
N LEU A 368 4.13 -13.55 -6.32
CA LEU A 368 4.44 -14.78 -5.56
C LEU A 368 3.16 -15.51 -5.14
N SER A 369 2.17 -14.79 -4.65
CA SER A 369 0.88 -15.38 -4.27
C SER A 369 0.17 -16.01 -5.48
N LEU A 370 0.16 -15.34 -6.63
CA LEU A 370 -0.41 -15.87 -7.86
C LEU A 370 0.33 -17.10 -8.37
N ASN A 371 1.65 -17.14 -8.23
CA ASN A 371 2.44 -18.33 -8.55
C ASN A 371 2.00 -19.54 -7.73
N SER A 372 1.63 -19.36 -6.46
CA SER A 372 1.23 -20.45 -5.57
C SER A 372 -0.25 -20.86 -5.71
N HIS A 373 -1.13 -19.94 -6.11
CA HIS A 373 -2.58 -20.15 -6.02
C HIS A 373 -3.33 -20.08 -7.35
N CYS A 374 -2.69 -19.61 -8.43
CA CYS A 374 -3.33 -19.46 -9.73
C CYS A 374 -2.58 -20.27 -10.79
N PRO A 375 -3.13 -21.39 -11.31
CA PRO A 375 -2.45 -22.28 -12.27
C PRO A 375 -1.95 -21.55 -13.52
N GLU A 376 -2.73 -20.60 -14.04
CA GLU A 376 -2.35 -19.80 -15.23
C GLU A 376 -1.10 -18.94 -14.97
N TYR A 377 -0.97 -18.40 -13.77
CA TYR A 377 0.18 -17.61 -13.36
C TYR A 377 1.37 -18.48 -12.97
N HIS A 378 1.12 -19.64 -12.39
CA HIS A 378 2.16 -20.65 -12.11
C HIS A 378 2.89 -21.05 -13.41
N GLY A 379 2.14 -21.44 -14.45
CA GLY A 379 2.73 -21.77 -15.75
C GLY A 379 3.53 -20.64 -16.37
N TYR A 380 3.00 -19.40 -16.28
CA TYR A 380 3.72 -18.22 -16.77
C TYR A 380 5.01 -17.95 -15.98
N TYR A 381 4.94 -18.00 -14.66
CA TYR A 381 6.09 -17.78 -13.77
C TYR A 381 7.18 -18.82 -14.03
N SER A 382 6.82 -20.10 -14.11
CA SER A 382 7.75 -21.21 -14.37
C SER A 382 8.46 -21.07 -15.71
N LYS A 383 7.73 -20.69 -16.77
CA LYS A 383 8.33 -20.39 -18.08
C LYS A 383 9.32 -19.23 -17.99
N LYS A 384 8.97 -18.15 -17.27
CA LYS A 384 9.87 -17.00 -17.10
C LYS A 384 11.04 -17.31 -16.18
N HIS A 385 10.84 -18.11 -15.16
CA HIS A 385 11.92 -18.55 -14.27
C HIS A 385 12.95 -19.38 -15.02
N TYR A 386 12.51 -20.31 -15.87
CA TYR A 386 13.40 -21.05 -16.76
C TYR A 386 14.16 -20.13 -17.72
N GLN A 387 13.49 -19.14 -18.32
CA GLN A 387 14.09 -18.18 -19.23
C GLN A 387 15.15 -17.29 -18.55
N TYR A 388 14.98 -16.98 -17.25
CA TYR A 388 15.83 -16.06 -16.49
C TYR A 388 16.55 -16.79 -15.32
N LYS A 389 17.13 -17.96 -15.58
CA LYS A 389 17.75 -18.82 -14.56
C LYS A 389 18.65 -18.06 -13.56
N ASP A 390 19.52 -17.17 -14.08
CA ASP A 390 20.49 -16.42 -13.28
C ASP A 390 19.91 -15.19 -12.55
N THR A 391 18.66 -14.87 -12.83
CA THR A 391 18.01 -13.67 -12.28
C THR A 391 16.52 -13.91 -11.96
N PRO A 392 16.19 -14.72 -10.92
CA PRO A 392 14.81 -15.10 -10.59
C PRO A 392 13.91 -13.90 -10.28
N GLY A 393 14.49 -12.79 -9.84
CA GLY A 393 13.77 -11.52 -9.66
C GLY A 393 13.12 -10.98 -10.93
N LYS A 394 13.68 -11.28 -12.11
CA LYS A 394 13.08 -10.89 -13.41
C LYS A 394 11.79 -11.65 -13.70
N ALA A 395 11.74 -12.95 -13.40
CA ALA A 395 10.53 -13.76 -13.55
C ALA A 395 9.38 -13.22 -12.67
N ARG A 396 9.70 -12.88 -11.41
CA ARG A 396 8.75 -12.25 -10.49
C ARG A 396 8.23 -10.93 -11.01
N THR A 397 9.12 -10.04 -11.46
CA THR A 397 8.74 -8.74 -12.02
C THR A 397 7.91 -8.86 -13.31
N ALA A 398 8.25 -9.81 -14.20
CA ALA A 398 7.46 -10.07 -15.40
C ALA A 398 6.04 -10.56 -15.04
N THR A 399 5.91 -11.41 -14.01
CA THR A 399 4.62 -11.87 -13.49
C THR A 399 3.83 -10.73 -12.85
N ALA A 400 4.50 -9.86 -12.08
CA ALA A 400 3.89 -8.64 -11.52
C ALA A 400 3.35 -7.72 -12.62
N ASN A 401 4.12 -7.51 -13.68
CA ASN A 401 3.67 -6.69 -14.82
C ASN A 401 2.49 -7.33 -15.60
N ARG A 402 2.44 -8.66 -15.67
CA ARG A 402 1.28 -9.38 -16.23
C ARG A 402 0.04 -9.16 -15.35
N PHE A 403 0.20 -9.24 -14.02
CA PHE A 403 -0.88 -8.95 -13.09
C PHE A 403 -1.38 -7.51 -13.22
N ILE A 404 -0.50 -6.51 -13.30
CA ILE A 404 -0.91 -5.10 -13.48
C ILE A 404 -1.80 -4.93 -14.72
N LYS A 405 -1.47 -5.62 -15.83
CA LYS A 405 -2.28 -5.57 -17.05
C LYS A 405 -3.66 -6.19 -16.84
N LEU A 406 -3.73 -7.33 -16.13
CA LEU A 406 -4.98 -7.97 -15.77
C LEU A 406 -5.81 -7.07 -14.86
N ALA A 407 -5.23 -6.57 -13.77
CA ALA A 407 -5.89 -5.71 -12.81
C ALA A 407 -6.45 -4.44 -13.46
N PHE A 408 -5.66 -3.81 -14.35
CA PHE A 408 -6.12 -2.65 -15.14
C PHE A 408 -7.35 -3.00 -15.98
N ALA A 409 -7.33 -4.12 -16.70
CA ALA A 409 -8.47 -4.53 -17.54
C ALA A 409 -9.70 -4.85 -16.71
N MET A 410 -9.56 -5.62 -15.63
CA MET A 410 -10.66 -6.00 -14.76
C MET A 410 -11.30 -4.79 -14.08
N MET A 411 -10.50 -3.92 -13.50
CA MET A 411 -11.00 -2.73 -12.81
C MET A 411 -11.61 -1.69 -13.76
N LYS A 412 -11.05 -1.55 -14.98
CA LYS A 412 -11.53 -0.60 -15.97
C LYS A 412 -12.84 -1.03 -16.62
N ASN A 413 -13.00 -2.34 -16.85
CA ASN A 413 -14.18 -2.94 -17.48
C ASN A 413 -15.17 -3.51 -16.47
N GLU A 414 -14.87 -3.40 -15.17
CA GLU A 414 -15.70 -3.91 -14.07
C GLU A 414 -16.08 -5.39 -14.25
N THR A 415 -15.06 -6.24 -14.55
CA THR A 415 -15.27 -7.66 -14.86
C THR A 415 -14.59 -8.57 -13.85
N LEU A 416 -15.26 -9.67 -13.52
CA LEU A 416 -14.69 -10.75 -12.72
C LEU A 416 -13.57 -11.49 -13.48
N TYR A 417 -12.65 -12.08 -12.73
CA TYR A 417 -11.60 -12.89 -13.31
C TYR A 417 -12.19 -14.13 -14.02
N CYS A 418 -11.79 -14.32 -15.27
CA CYS A 418 -12.08 -15.51 -16.03
C CYS A 418 -10.74 -16.10 -16.55
N PRO A 419 -10.38 -17.35 -16.22
CA PRO A 419 -9.17 -17.97 -16.74
C PRO A 419 -9.27 -18.17 -18.25
N ARG A 420 -8.19 -17.93 -18.97
CA ARG A 420 -8.14 -18.08 -20.45
C ARG A 420 -8.24 -19.54 -20.90
N THR A 421 -7.68 -20.42 -20.10
CA THR A 421 -7.88 -21.87 -20.25
C THR A 421 -9.08 -22.24 -19.41
N GLY A 422 -10.23 -22.45 -20.05
CA GLY A 422 -11.47 -22.80 -19.37
C GLY A 422 -11.25 -23.94 -18.36
N ASN A 423 -11.94 -23.88 -17.25
CA ASN A 423 -11.97 -25.01 -16.32
C ASN A 423 -12.78 -26.14 -17.01
N PRO A 424 -12.14 -27.23 -17.45
CA PRO A 424 -12.78 -28.25 -18.26
C PRO A 424 -13.90 -29.04 -17.55
N LEU A 425 -14.12 -28.74 -16.25
CA LEU A 425 -15.00 -29.49 -15.38
C LEU A 425 -16.22 -28.71 -14.87
N LYS A 426 -16.38 -27.42 -15.27
CA LYS A 426 -17.47 -26.61 -14.72
C LYS A 426 -18.12 -25.73 -15.78
N THR A 427 -19.44 -25.63 -15.73
CA THR A 427 -20.20 -24.63 -16.47
C THR A 427 -19.80 -23.23 -16.02
N GLU A 428 -20.01 -22.22 -16.85
CA GLU A 428 -19.73 -20.83 -16.52
C GLU A 428 -20.47 -20.38 -15.23
N LYS A 429 -21.70 -20.82 -15.05
CA LYS A 429 -22.50 -20.59 -13.84
C LYS A 429 -21.80 -21.16 -12.58
N GLU A 430 -21.40 -22.43 -12.60
CA GLU A 430 -20.72 -23.07 -11.46
C GLU A 430 -19.39 -22.41 -11.13
N TYR A 431 -18.67 -21.96 -12.17
CA TYR A 431 -17.43 -21.22 -11.98
C TYR A 431 -17.66 -19.91 -11.22
N TYR A 432 -18.59 -19.07 -11.68
CA TYR A 432 -18.87 -17.79 -11.02
C TYR A 432 -19.53 -17.97 -9.64
N GLN A 433 -20.35 -18.98 -9.44
CA GLN A 433 -20.89 -19.33 -8.13
C GLN A 433 -19.76 -19.69 -7.13
N SER A 434 -18.77 -20.46 -7.57
CA SER A 434 -17.60 -20.81 -6.73
C SER A 434 -16.76 -19.58 -6.39
N ILE A 435 -16.53 -18.67 -7.36
CA ILE A 435 -15.80 -17.43 -7.14
C ILE A 435 -16.54 -16.53 -6.16
N TRP A 436 -17.84 -16.33 -6.37
CA TRP A 436 -18.67 -15.50 -5.51
C TRP A 436 -18.66 -15.99 -4.06
N LYS A 437 -18.84 -17.29 -3.85
CA LYS A 437 -18.72 -17.89 -2.51
C LYS A 437 -17.39 -17.59 -1.84
N LYS A 438 -16.29 -17.67 -2.58
CA LYS A 438 -14.94 -17.35 -2.07
C LYS A 438 -14.79 -15.86 -1.76
N MET A 439 -15.31 -14.97 -2.59
CA MET A 439 -15.28 -13.52 -2.35
C MET A 439 -16.07 -13.16 -1.09
N LYS A 440 -17.31 -13.66 -0.96
CA LYS A 440 -18.14 -13.47 0.24
C LYS A 440 -17.41 -13.94 1.50
N HIS A 441 -16.86 -15.16 1.47
CA HIS A 441 -16.14 -15.71 2.62
C HIS A 441 -14.92 -14.85 3.03
N ARG A 442 -14.21 -14.25 2.07
CA ARG A 442 -13.08 -13.36 2.35
C ARG A 442 -13.50 -12.05 2.97
N VAL A 443 -14.61 -11.49 2.58
CA VAL A 443 -15.09 -10.17 2.98
C VAL A 443 -15.93 -10.22 4.25
N ALA A 444 -16.77 -11.25 4.43
CA ALA A 444 -17.74 -11.39 5.51
C ALA A 444 -17.19 -11.11 6.94
N PRO A 445 -15.97 -11.55 7.32
CA PRO A 445 -15.46 -11.30 8.67
C PRO A 445 -15.18 -9.82 8.98
N TYR A 446 -15.19 -8.97 7.96
CA TYR A 446 -14.79 -7.57 8.03
C TYR A 446 -15.89 -6.58 7.62
N LEU A 447 -17.08 -7.08 7.29
CA LEU A 447 -18.24 -6.22 7.01
C LEU A 447 -18.67 -5.51 8.30
N CYS A 448 -19.00 -4.23 8.17
CA CYS A 448 -19.51 -3.37 9.24
C CYS A 448 -20.87 -2.82 8.86
N ASP A 449 -21.66 -2.39 9.86
CA ASP A 449 -23.02 -1.87 9.65
C ASP A 449 -23.04 -0.52 8.89
N ASP A 450 -21.94 0.21 8.88
CA ASP A 450 -21.81 1.53 8.27
C ASP A 450 -21.32 1.49 6.79
N ILE A 451 -21.43 0.34 6.13
CA ILE A 451 -21.09 0.18 4.71
C ILE A 451 -22.23 0.75 3.85
N PRO A 452 -21.93 1.61 2.85
CA PRO A 452 -22.93 2.08 1.90
C PRO A 452 -23.62 0.91 1.18
N GLN A 453 -24.93 0.97 1.01
CA GLN A 453 -25.69 -0.07 0.30
C GLN A 453 -25.31 -0.15 -1.19
N ASP A 454 -25.08 0.99 -1.83
CA ASP A 454 -24.53 1.04 -3.19
C ASP A 454 -23.00 0.89 -3.13
N ASN A 455 -22.55 -0.33 -3.38
CA ASN A 455 -21.14 -0.69 -3.43
C ASN A 455 -20.88 -1.77 -4.49
N TYR A 456 -19.61 -1.95 -4.88
CA TYR A 456 -19.24 -2.91 -5.94
C TYR A 456 -19.53 -4.36 -5.57
N LEU A 457 -19.52 -4.73 -4.30
CA LEU A 457 -19.87 -6.09 -3.89
C LEU A 457 -21.36 -6.37 -4.16
N THR A 458 -22.24 -5.41 -3.83
CA THR A 458 -23.68 -5.47 -4.12
C THR A 458 -23.95 -5.49 -5.63
N ARG A 459 -23.25 -4.65 -6.41
CA ARG A 459 -23.36 -4.62 -7.88
C ARG A 459 -22.96 -5.95 -8.51
N ILE A 460 -21.84 -6.54 -8.08
CA ILE A 460 -21.39 -7.87 -8.53
C ILE A 460 -22.45 -8.93 -8.18
N GLN A 461 -23.04 -8.86 -7.00
CA GLN A 461 -24.11 -9.78 -6.60
C GLN A 461 -25.30 -9.70 -7.56
N LEU A 462 -25.81 -8.51 -7.81
CA LEU A 462 -26.95 -8.29 -8.71
C LEU A 462 -26.65 -8.75 -10.13
N GLU A 463 -25.46 -8.45 -10.65
CA GLU A 463 -25.04 -8.91 -11.98
C GLU A 463 -25.01 -10.45 -12.10
N LEU A 464 -24.53 -11.12 -11.06
CA LEU A 464 -24.47 -12.60 -11.05
C LEU A 464 -25.86 -13.23 -10.90
N GLU A 465 -26.77 -12.59 -10.15
CA GLU A 465 -28.17 -13.02 -10.04
C GLU A 465 -28.87 -12.88 -11.38
N GLU A 466 -28.76 -11.71 -12.03
CA GLU A 466 -29.40 -11.41 -13.31
C GLU A 466 -28.88 -12.31 -14.44
N LYS A 467 -27.54 -12.42 -14.57
CA LYS A 467 -26.93 -13.08 -15.72
C LYS A 467 -26.90 -14.61 -15.62
N TYR A 468 -26.76 -15.16 -14.42
CA TYR A 468 -26.56 -16.59 -14.19
C TYR A 468 -27.61 -17.22 -13.28
N GLY A 469 -28.54 -16.45 -12.69
CA GLY A 469 -29.49 -16.94 -11.70
C GLY A 469 -28.78 -17.57 -10.49
N ILE A 470 -27.71 -16.92 -10.01
CA ILE A 470 -26.97 -17.37 -8.84
C ILE A 470 -27.66 -16.77 -7.62
N ASN A 471 -28.48 -17.57 -6.93
CA ASN A 471 -29.05 -17.17 -5.64
C ASN A 471 -27.91 -17.03 -4.62
N THR A 472 -27.80 -15.87 -3.98
CA THR A 472 -26.70 -15.47 -3.11
C THR A 472 -27.09 -15.50 -1.64
#